data_b28dde6a9935811e4e7c3017a38a926d
#
_entry.id   b28dde6a9935811e4e7c3017a38a926d
#
_cell.length_a   1.000
_cell.length_b   1.000
_cell.length_c   1.000
_cell.angle_alpha   90.00
_cell.angle_beta   90.00
_cell.angle_gamma   90.00
#
_symmetry.space_group_name_H-M   'P 1'
#
loop_
_entity.id
_entity.type
_entity.pdbx_description
1 polymer ?
#
loop_
_entity_poly.entity_id
_entity_poly.type
_entity_poly.pdbx_seq_one_letter_code
_entity_poly.pdbx_strand_id
1 'polypeptide(L)'
;MNVTLWCNRIIRWCFTLLFILVPLILTPVNYELFEYNKMMLTYGLTVVIVAAWLVKMMSQKEIRIARTPLDIPLALFLISQLLSSLFSMDPHVSWFGYYSRFNGGMWSIISYVLLYYAFVSNSINASTRQRVNASTSNNDALTPLTPLLKVALATGAVVALYGVAERLGVDKHLWVQDVQNRVFSSLGQPNWLAAYLVALLPISLAFGVKKYLWLGLSVLFFVVLLFTRSRSGLLGFAVADVVFWGLIFLQKKRPLISFVILHVSFVILFVFFGPSLPISSLSRPPVTEATVSASYTAPLLESGGTESGTIRKYVWQGAISAWKSSIKTFFVGTGTETFAFTFFQFRPAGHNMTTEWDFLYNKAHNEYLNYLATTGIFGLGSYLLFIGAFAWWFIQWHQRVNASARQRQNTDASDTFDALTPALFAGWLSILVTNFFGFSVVIVQLFLFLFPAMIIALAQQTGQPTVIPAQSGSRLTRFFILLVLLALLALLVLLGRMWYADTLFASGYRLARVNQYAQAQPLIRSAITLNAGEPLYHDEYSTTLAALTAIAVEQQQATLAAALAKQALTESDTAISISPKNVNFWTSRTKIF
;
A
#
# COMPACT_ATOMS: atom_id res chain seq x y z
N MET A 1 -38.03 -5.20 6.14
CA MET A 1 -36.78 -5.25 5.37
C MET A 1 -35.67 -5.79 6.26
N ASN A 2 -34.92 -6.82 5.84
CA ASN A 2 -33.93 -7.47 6.73
C ASN A 2 -32.62 -6.66 6.74
N VAL A 3 -32.44 -5.79 7.75
CA VAL A 3 -31.25 -4.90 7.93
C VAL A 3 -29.94 -5.67 7.80
N THR A 4 -29.89 -6.86 8.39
CA THR A 4 -28.68 -7.73 8.32
C THR A 4 -28.29 -8.09 6.88
N LEU A 5 -29.28 -8.33 5.99
CA LEU A 5 -29.02 -8.64 4.59
C LEU A 5 -28.42 -7.42 3.85
N TRP A 6 -28.96 -6.23 4.12
CA TRP A 6 -28.42 -5.00 3.54
C TRP A 6 -26.99 -4.71 4.02
N CYS A 7 -26.72 -4.83 5.31
CA CYS A 7 -25.38 -4.67 5.85
C CYS A 7 -24.39 -5.66 5.20
N ASN A 8 -24.78 -6.94 5.05
CA ASN A 8 -23.93 -7.93 4.38
C ASN A 8 -23.68 -7.59 2.89
N ARG A 9 -24.66 -7.03 2.18
CA ARG A 9 -24.50 -6.56 0.79
C ARG A 9 -23.54 -5.38 0.74
N ILE A 10 -23.72 -4.38 1.59
CA ILE A 10 -22.83 -3.19 1.67
C ILE A 10 -21.39 -3.63 1.93
N ILE A 11 -21.16 -4.45 2.95
CA ILE A 11 -19.82 -4.94 3.29
C ILE A 11 -19.19 -5.66 2.09
N ARG A 12 -19.93 -6.57 1.44
CA ARG A 12 -19.45 -7.29 0.27
C ARG A 12 -19.11 -6.36 -0.90
N TRP A 13 -19.99 -5.41 -1.22
CA TRP A 13 -19.74 -4.44 -2.28
C TRP A 13 -18.56 -3.54 -1.97
N CYS A 14 -18.38 -3.08 -0.72
CA CYS A 14 -17.22 -2.27 -0.35
C CYS A 14 -15.91 -3.05 -0.49
N PHE A 15 -15.85 -4.32 -0.09
CA PHE A 15 -14.66 -5.15 -0.36
C PHE A 15 -14.44 -5.36 -1.86
N THR A 16 -15.50 -5.54 -2.65
CA THR A 16 -15.39 -5.63 -4.11
C THR A 16 -14.83 -4.34 -4.71
N LEU A 17 -15.34 -3.18 -4.26
CA LEU A 17 -14.87 -1.87 -4.70
C LEU A 17 -13.42 -1.60 -4.29
N LEU A 18 -12.94 -2.07 -3.11
CA LEU A 18 -11.53 -2.01 -2.75
C LEU A 18 -10.64 -2.70 -3.80
N PHE A 19 -11.04 -3.89 -4.26
CA PHE A 19 -10.26 -4.65 -5.25
C PHE A 19 -10.38 -4.12 -6.68
N ILE A 20 -11.44 -3.37 -7.00
CA ILE A 20 -11.60 -2.73 -8.32
C ILE A 20 -10.94 -1.36 -8.34
N LEU A 21 -11.36 -0.48 -7.43
CA LEU A 21 -11.06 0.95 -7.54
C LEU A 21 -9.66 1.30 -7.04
N VAL A 22 -9.19 0.68 -5.94
CA VAL A 22 -7.87 1.03 -5.39
C VAL A 22 -6.73 0.81 -6.39
N PRO A 23 -6.67 -0.31 -7.16
CA PRO A 23 -5.64 -0.45 -8.17
C PRO A 23 -5.80 0.50 -9.38
N LEU A 24 -7.02 0.91 -9.70
CA LEU A 24 -7.33 1.65 -10.93
C LEU A 24 -7.33 3.17 -10.75
N ILE A 25 -7.67 3.66 -9.55
CA ILE A 25 -7.86 5.10 -9.35
C ILE A 25 -6.55 5.85 -9.50
N LEU A 26 -6.58 6.81 -10.41
CA LEU A 26 -5.60 7.87 -10.56
C LEU A 26 -6.34 9.13 -10.97
N THR A 27 -5.96 10.29 -10.48
CA THR A 27 -6.65 11.54 -10.82
C THR A 27 -5.66 12.69 -11.02
N PRO A 28 -5.80 13.46 -12.10
CA PRO A 28 -4.94 14.62 -12.36
C PRO A 28 -5.36 15.87 -11.56
N VAL A 29 -6.48 15.82 -10.83
CA VAL A 29 -7.01 16.98 -10.10
C VAL A 29 -6.37 17.18 -8.74
N ASN A 30 -5.77 16.14 -8.17
CA ASN A 30 -5.08 16.15 -6.88
C ASN A 30 -3.59 16.52 -7.01
N TYR A 31 -2.96 16.83 -5.89
CA TYR A 31 -1.53 17.13 -5.83
C TYR A 31 -0.69 15.89 -6.18
N GLU A 32 -1.04 14.75 -5.58
CA GLU A 32 -0.45 13.46 -5.92
C GLU A 32 -1.49 12.61 -6.66
N LEU A 33 -1.08 12.06 -7.82
CA LEU A 33 -2.00 11.46 -8.78
C LEU A 33 -2.46 10.05 -8.41
N PHE A 34 -1.64 9.27 -7.69
CA PHE A 34 -1.79 7.83 -7.52
C PHE A 34 -2.19 7.44 -6.09
N GLU A 35 -1.25 7.51 -5.14
CA GLU A 35 -1.38 6.86 -3.83
C GLU A 35 -2.30 7.61 -2.86
N TYR A 36 -2.33 8.96 -2.93
CA TYR A 36 -3.23 9.76 -2.11
C TYR A 36 -4.70 9.35 -2.30
N ASN A 37 -5.13 9.28 -3.55
CA ASN A 37 -6.52 8.93 -3.90
C ASN A 37 -6.87 7.49 -3.51
N LYS A 38 -5.92 6.55 -3.67
CA LYS A 38 -6.08 5.16 -3.23
C LYS A 38 -6.28 5.07 -1.73
N MET A 39 -5.51 5.85 -0.96
CA MET A 39 -5.63 5.83 0.49
C MET A 39 -6.92 6.50 0.97
N MET A 40 -7.30 7.65 0.41
CA MET A 40 -8.57 8.32 0.72
C MET A 40 -9.78 7.42 0.45
N LEU A 41 -9.77 6.71 -0.68
CA LEU A 41 -10.81 5.71 -0.99
C LEU A 41 -10.80 4.55 0.01
N THR A 42 -9.61 4.06 0.38
CA THR A 42 -9.47 2.99 1.37
C THR A 42 -10.02 3.41 2.73
N TYR A 43 -9.74 4.62 3.19
CA TYR A 43 -10.32 5.19 4.42
C TYR A 43 -11.84 5.26 4.33
N GLY A 44 -12.38 5.83 3.25
CA GLY A 44 -13.83 5.97 3.07
C GLY A 44 -14.54 4.63 3.07
N LEU A 45 -14.05 3.64 2.31
CA LEU A 45 -14.64 2.30 2.27
C LEU A 45 -14.47 1.56 3.61
N THR A 46 -13.37 1.76 4.33
CA THR A 46 -13.20 1.20 5.69
C THR A 46 -14.24 1.74 6.64
N VAL A 47 -14.50 3.05 6.64
CA VAL A 47 -15.53 3.68 7.46
C VAL A 47 -16.92 3.10 7.15
N VAL A 48 -17.27 2.96 5.87
CA VAL A 48 -18.56 2.37 5.46
C VAL A 48 -18.67 0.91 5.87
N ILE A 49 -17.61 0.11 5.71
CA ILE A 49 -17.58 -1.31 6.14
C ILE A 49 -17.79 -1.41 7.65
N VAL A 50 -17.07 -0.62 8.45
CA VAL A 50 -17.17 -0.64 9.91
C VAL A 50 -18.54 -0.18 10.36
N ALA A 51 -19.11 0.88 9.77
CA ALA A 51 -20.44 1.34 10.06
C ALA A 51 -21.51 0.26 9.77
N ALA A 52 -21.45 -0.36 8.59
CA ALA A 52 -22.37 -1.44 8.24
C ALA A 52 -22.21 -2.66 9.16
N TRP A 53 -20.98 -2.97 9.59
CA TRP A 53 -20.69 -4.05 10.52
C TRP A 53 -21.26 -3.77 11.91
N LEU A 54 -21.14 -2.54 12.43
CA LEU A 54 -21.74 -2.11 13.71
C LEU A 54 -23.26 -2.14 13.66
N VAL A 55 -23.88 -1.61 12.59
CA VAL A 55 -25.34 -1.67 12.39
C VAL A 55 -25.84 -3.11 12.35
N LYS A 56 -25.10 -4.02 11.71
CA LYS A 56 -25.38 -5.45 11.69
C LYS A 56 -25.37 -6.05 13.11
N MET A 57 -24.35 -5.73 13.92
CA MET A 57 -24.24 -6.19 15.31
C MET A 57 -25.43 -5.68 16.16
N MET A 58 -25.82 -4.41 15.97
CA MET A 58 -27.00 -3.85 16.64
C MET A 58 -28.28 -4.61 16.28
N SER A 59 -28.47 -4.86 14.98
CA SER A 59 -29.65 -5.57 14.46
C SER A 59 -29.76 -7.02 14.98
N GLN A 60 -28.59 -7.66 15.17
CA GLN A 60 -28.51 -9.04 15.68
C GLN A 60 -28.51 -9.10 17.21
N LYS A 61 -28.41 -7.96 17.91
CA LYS A 61 -28.26 -7.86 19.38
C LYS A 61 -27.06 -8.65 19.93
N GLU A 62 -26.06 -8.90 19.10
CA GLU A 62 -24.85 -9.66 19.45
C GLU A 62 -23.62 -8.99 18.86
N ILE A 63 -22.58 -8.84 19.66
CA ILE A 63 -21.25 -8.44 19.19
C ILE A 63 -20.52 -9.71 18.78
N ARG A 64 -20.23 -9.84 17.48
CA ARG A 64 -19.53 -11.00 16.93
C ARG A 64 -18.21 -10.56 16.29
N ILE A 65 -17.12 -10.79 16.98
CA ILE A 65 -15.76 -10.60 16.46
C ILE A 65 -15.10 -11.98 16.40
N ALA A 66 -14.64 -12.36 15.22
CA ALA A 66 -13.94 -13.63 15.04
C ALA A 66 -12.58 -13.60 15.75
N ARG A 67 -12.31 -14.65 16.52
CA ARG A 67 -10.97 -14.88 17.07
C ARG A 67 -10.06 -15.50 16.02
N THR A 68 -8.85 -15.03 15.95
CA THR A 68 -7.85 -15.47 14.97
C THR A 68 -6.51 -15.78 15.63
N PRO A 69 -5.66 -16.59 14.99
CA PRO A 69 -4.30 -16.82 15.48
C PRO A 69 -3.43 -15.55 15.52
N LEU A 70 -3.89 -14.50 14.85
CA LEU A 70 -3.16 -13.23 14.71
C LEU A 70 -3.64 -12.14 15.67
N ASP A 71 -4.57 -12.43 16.58
CA ASP A 71 -5.11 -11.43 17.52
C ASP A 71 -4.00 -10.77 18.34
N ILE A 72 -3.13 -11.57 18.96
CA ILE A 72 -2.00 -11.06 19.77
C ILE A 72 -0.94 -10.38 18.88
N PRO A 73 -0.44 -10.99 17.80
CA PRO A 73 0.51 -10.33 16.91
C PRO A 73 0.02 -8.98 16.36
N LEU A 74 -1.24 -8.88 15.91
CA LEU A 74 -1.82 -7.63 15.41
C LEU A 74 -2.01 -6.58 16.50
N ALA A 75 -2.41 -7.00 17.70
CA ALA A 75 -2.52 -6.09 18.85
C ALA A 75 -1.15 -5.52 19.24
N LEU A 76 -0.11 -6.35 19.32
CA LEU A 76 1.25 -5.91 19.59
C LEU A 76 1.79 -4.99 18.51
N PHE A 77 1.49 -5.29 17.24
CA PHE A 77 1.85 -4.43 16.13
C PHE A 77 1.16 -3.05 16.25
N LEU A 78 -0.15 -2.99 16.48
CA LEU A 78 -0.86 -1.73 16.70
C LEU A 78 -0.30 -0.93 17.89
N ILE A 79 -0.05 -1.59 19.01
CA ILE A 79 0.50 -0.94 20.21
C ILE A 79 1.88 -0.37 19.91
N SER A 80 2.76 -1.10 19.22
CA SER A 80 4.10 -0.62 18.88
C SER A 80 4.05 0.62 17.96
N GLN A 81 3.15 0.62 16.97
CA GLN A 81 2.97 1.77 16.07
C GLN A 81 2.38 2.98 16.82
N LEU A 82 1.42 2.74 17.73
CA LEU A 82 0.85 3.79 18.58
C LEU A 82 1.92 4.41 19.48
N LEU A 83 2.72 3.58 20.17
CA LEU A 83 3.83 4.07 21.01
C LEU A 83 4.81 4.91 20.18
N SER A 84 5.21 4.42 19.01
CA SER A 84 6.08 5.18 18.12
C SER A 84 5.47 6.53 17.68
N SER A 85 4.16 6.56 17.38
CA SER A 85 3.46 7.78 16.97
C SER A 85 3.31 8.78 18.12
N LEU A 86 3.09 8.30 19.35
CA LEU A 86 3.00 9.17 20.55
C LEU A 86 4.35 9.81 20.91
N PHE A 87 5.45 9.09 20.70
CA PHE A 87 6.80 9.60 20.92
C PHE A 87 7.49 10.11 19.66
N SER A 88 6.72 10.42 18.62
CA SER A 88 7.24 10.85 17.33
C SER A 88 7.98 12.19 17.40
N MET A 89 8.98 12.32 16.51
CA MET A 89 9.64 13.60 16.23
C MET A 89 8.75 14.55 15.40
N ASP A 90 7.76 13.99 14.69
CA ASP A 90 6.75 14.69 13.92
C ASP A 90 5.40 13.98 14.06
N PRO A 91 4.55 14.42 15.02
CA PRO A 91 3.26 13.78 15.26
C PRO A 91 2.32 13.83 14.06
N HIS A 92 2.31 14.92 13.29
CA HIS A 92 1.43 15.07 12.14
C HIS A 92 1.65 13.92 11.14
N VAL A 93 2.88 13.74 10.70
CA VAL A 93 3.23 12.66 9.74
C VAL A 93 3.00 11.28 10.34
N SER A 94 3.25 11.09 11.63
CA SER A 94 3.03 9.78 12.27
C SER A 94 1.57 9.38 12.34
N TRP A 95 0.66 10.31 12.48
CA TRP A 95 -0.77 10.02 12.49
C TRP A 95 -1.36 9.91 11.08
N PHE A 96 -1.04 10.85 10.19
CA PHE A 96 -1.66 10.92 8.85
C PHE A 96 -0.86 10.19 7.76
N GLY A 97 0.44 10.01 7.94
CA GLY A 97 1.36 9.56 6.92
C GLY A 97 2.00 10.71 6.17
N TYR A 98 3.02 10.42 5.37
CA TYR A 98 3.65 11.42 4.51
C TYR A 98 2.64 11.93 3.47
N TYR A 99 2.52 13.25 3.30
CA TYR A 99 1.44 13.92 2.56
C TYR A 99 1.12 13.31 1.19
N SER A 100 2.14 13.00 0.39
CA SER A 100 1.92 12.47 -0.96
C SER A 100 1.26 11.08 -0.99
N ARG A 101 1.13 10.38 0.14
CA ARG A 101 0.66 8.99 0.19
C ARG A 101 -0.41 8.73 1.23
N PHE A 102 -0.33 9.35 2.39
CA PHE A 102 -1.15 9.06 3.56
C PHE A 102 -1.20 7.57 3.94
N ASN A 103 -0.21 6.78 3.47
CA ASN A 103 -0.04 5.38 3.76
C ASN A 103 1.13 5.18 4.75
N GLY A 104 0.98 4.27 5.69
CA GLY A 104 1.98 3.95 6.71
C GLY A 104 1.83 4.74 8.02
N GLY A 105 1.06 5.85 8.06
CA GLY A 105 0.67 6.53 9.29
C GLY A 105 -0.32 5.71 10.12
N MET A 106 -0.52 6.10 11.37
CA MET A 106 -1.35 5.34 12.34
C MET A 106 -2.78 5.08 11.84
N TRP A 107 -3.41 6.07 11.17
CA TRP A 107 -4.77 5.89 10.62
C TRP A 107 -4.84 4.82 9.53
N SER A 108 -3.82 4.70 8.68
CA SER A 108 -3.77 3.66 7.65
C SER A 108 -3.62 2.27 8.28
N ILE A 109 -2.79 2.13 9.29
CA ILE A 109 -2.56 0.86 10.01
C ILE A 109 -3.84 0.41 10.72
N ILE A 110 -4.52 1.33 11.41
CA ILE A 110 -5.84 1.07 12.02
C ILE A 110 -6.83 0.58 10.95
N SER A 111 -6.87 1.24 9.78
CA SER A 111 -7.78 0.86 8.70
C SER A 111 -7.50 -0.54 8.17
N TYR A 112 -6.24 -0.92 7.97
CA TYR A 112 -5.89 -2.27 7.52
C TYR A 112 -6.26 -3.35 8.55
N VAL A 113 -6.04 -3.09 9.83
CA VAL A 113 -6.43 -4.03 10.89
C VAL A 113 -7.96 -4.13 11.02
N LEU A 114 -8.69 -3.02 10.89
CA LEU A 114 -10.16 -3.03 10.86
C LEU A 114 -10.70 -3.81 9.65
N LEU A 115 -10.11 -3.65 8.47
CA LEU A 115 -10.46 -4.41 7.28
C LEU A 115 -10.20 -5.91 7.45
N TYR A 116 -9.06 -6.28 8.07
CA TYR A 116 -8.76 -7.66 8.41
C TYR A 116 -9.87 -8.28 9.27
N TYR A 117 -10.21 -7.66 10.42
CA TYR A 117 -11.23 -8.18 11.32
C TYR A 117 -12.64 -8.13 10.72
N ALA A 118 -12.97 -7.07 9.97
CA ALA A 118 -14.25 -6.98 9.27
C ALA A 118 -14.40 -8.10 8.24
N PHE A 119 -13.33 -8.43 7.50
CA PHE A 119 -13.34 -9.51 6.53
C PHE A 119 -13.55 -10.87 7.20
N VAL A 120 -12.71 -11.23 8.17
CA VAL A 120 -12.81 -12.53 8.86
C VAL A 120 -14.17 -12.69 9.54
N SER A 121 -14.61 -11.69 10.32
CA SER A 121 -15.86 -11.77 11.11
C SER A 121 -17.13 -11.86 10.26
N ASN A 122 -17.13 -11.28 9.05
CA ASN A 122 -18.29 -11.31 8.17
C ASN A 122 -18.30 -12.49 7.18
N SER A 123 -17.14 -13.04 6.82
CA SER A 123 -17.01 -14.21 5.94
C SER A 123 -17.48 -15.50 6.60
N ILE A 124 -17.22 -15.69 7.90
CA ILE A 124 -17.60 -16.89 8.67
C ILE A 124 -19.13 -17.03 8.76
N ASN A 125 -19.84 -15.92 8.97
CA ASN A 125 -21.29 -15.94 9.13
C ASN A 125 -22.06 -16.31 7.85
N ALA A 126 -21.47 -16.07 6.68
CA ALA A 126 -22.07 -16.42 5.39
C ALA A 126 -22.08 -17.93 5.14
N SER A 127 -20.99 -18.62 5.52
CA SER A 127 -20.81 -20.05 5.29
C SER A 127 -21.66 -20.93 6.20
N THR A 128 -21.86 -20.54 7.47
CA THR A 128 -22.70 -21.30 8.41
C THR A 128 -24.17 -21.34 7.97
N ARG A 129 -24.68 -20.24 7.38
CA ARG A 129 -26.06 -20.20 6.82
C ARG A 129 -26.22 -21.00 5.54
N GLN A 130 -25.21 -21.07 4.69
CA GLN A 130 -25.25 -21.87 3.47
C GLN A 130 -25.26 -23.38 3.76
N ARG A 131 -24.54 -23.85 4.79
CA ARG A 131 -24.56 -25.26 5.21
C ARG A 131 -25.93 -25.70 5.74
N VAL A 132 -26.66 -24.83 6.43
CA VAL A 132 -28.01 -25.14 6.93
C VAL A 132 -29.02 -25.24 5.77
N ASN A 133 -28.81 -24.51 4.67
CA ASN A 133 -29.71 -24.51 3.50
C ASN A 133 -29.26 -25.44 2.37
N ALA A 134 -28.06 -26.04 2.45
CA ALA A 134 -27.47 -26.88 1.39
C ALA A 134 -27.83 -28.36 1.47
N SER A 135 -28.88 -28.73 2.22
CA SER A 135 -29.47 -30.08 2.15
C SER A 135 -30.21 -30.36 0.83
N THR A 136 -30.31 -29.38 -0.06
CA THR A 136 -30.91 -29.55 -1.38
C THR A 136 -30.08 -28.85 -2.45
N SER A 137 -29.43 -29.70 -3.28
CA SER A 137 -28.99 -29.41 -4.66
C SER A 137 -27.79 -28.49 -4.93
N ASN A 138 -26.94 -29.04 -5.75
CA ASN A 138 -25.88 -28.47 -6.59
C ASN A 138 -24.55 -28.06 -5.95
N ASN A 139 -23.50 -28.77 -6.38
CA ASN A 139 -22.07 -28.73 -6.05
C ASN A 139 -21.32 -27.42 -6.42
N ASP A 140 -22.02 -26.28 -6.60
CA ASP A 140 -21.44 -24.99 -6.92
C ASP A 140 -21.48 -23.97 -5.75
N ALA A 141 -21.56 -24.44 -4.50
CA ALA A 141 -21.38 -23.56 -3.34
C ALA A 141 -19.93 -23.05 -3.25
N LEU A 142 -19.52 -22.32 -4.29
CA LEU A 142 -18.29 -21.53 -4.31
C LEU A 142 -18.30 -20.60 -3.10
N THR A 143 -17.25 -20.68 -2.30
CA THR A 143 -17.05 -19.76 -1.18
C THR A 143 -17.23 -18.32 -1.65
N PRO A 144 -17.77 -17.41 -0.82
CA PRO A 144 -17.94 -15.99 -1.18
C PRO A 144 -16.62 -15.31 -1.58
N LEU A 145 -15.48 -15.95 -1.36
CA LEU A 145 -14.14 -15.51 -1.72
C LEU A 145 -13.84 -15.63 -3.23
N THR A 146 -14.30 -16.72 -3.88
CA THR A 146 -13.99 -16.95 -5.31
C THR A 146 -14.44 -15.81 -6.24
N PRO A 147 -15.67 -15.23 -6.11
CA PRO A 147 -16.05 -14.06 -6.89
C PRO A 147 -15.15 -12.87 -6.65
N LEU A 148 -14.75 -12.61 -5.40
CA LEU A 148 -13.88 -11.48 -5.06
C LEU A 148 -12.48 -11.64 -5.69
N LEU A 149 -11.90 -12.85 -5.63
CA LEU A 149 -10.61 -13.12 -6.28
C LEU A 149 -10.68 -13.04 -7.80
N LYS A 150 -11.78 -13.47 -8.42
CA LYS A 150 -12.00 -13.27 -9.86
C LYS A 150 -12.08 -11.78 -10.23
N VAL A 151 -12.73 -10.97 -9.42
CA VAL A 151 -12.76 -9.52 -9.60
C VAL A 151 -11.35 -8.94 -9.47
N ALA A 152 -10.57 -9.34 -8.45
CA ALA A 152 -9.18 -8.89 -8.30
C ALA A 152 -8.33 -9.24 -9.54
N LEU A 153 -8.49 -10.46 -10.08
CA LEU A 153 -7.80 -10.89 -11.30
C LEU A 153 -8.25 -10.12 -12.54
N ALA A 154 -9.55 -9.86 -12.68
CA ALA A 154 -10.08 -9.05 -13.78
C ALA A 154 -9.56 -7.61 -13.73
N THR A 155 -9.52 -7.01 -12.54
CA THR A 155 -8.91 -5.69 -12.33
C THR A 155 -7.40 -5.73 -12.65
N GLY A 156 -6.71 -6.77 -12.19
CA GLY A 156 -5.30 -6.99 -12.52
C GLY A 156 -5.06 -7.10 -14.02
N ALA A 157 -5.99 -7.74 -14.77
CA ALA A 157 -5.93 -7.80 -16.23
C ALA A 157 -6.03 -6.40 -16.86
N VAL A 158 -6.95 -5.55 -16.39
CA VAL A 158 -7.07 -4.15 -16.87
C VAL A 158 -5.79 -3.37 -16.59
N VAL A 159 -5.25 -3.47 -15.37
CA VAL A 159 -3.98 -2.82 -14.98
C VAL A 159 -2.83 -3.33 -15.87
N ALA A 160 -2.76 -4.63 -16.12
CA ALA A 160 -1.71 -5.22 -16.96
C ALA A 160 -1.85 -4.79 -18.42
N LEU A 161 -3.07 -4.75 -18.97
CA LEU A 161 -3.32 -4.27 -20.34
C LEU A 161 -2.95 -2.79 -20.51
N TYR A 162 -3.20 -1.96 -19.49
CA TYR A 162 -2.72 -0.57 -19.53
C TYR A 162 -1.18 -0.52 -19.52
N GLY A 163 -0.49 -1.37 -18.73
CA GLY A 163 0.97 -1.48 -18.80
C GLY A 163 1.49 -1.94 -20.18
N VAL A 164 0.73 -2.78 -20.91
CA VAL A 164 1.06 -3.10 -22.32
C VAL A 164 0.88 -1.87 -23.20
N ALA A 165 -0.20 -1.10 -23.01
CA ALA A 165 -0.45 0.14 -23.77
C ALA A 165 0.67 1.19 -23.55
N GLU A 166 1.15 1.35 -22.30
CA GLU A 166 2.32 2.18 -21.99
C GLU A 166 3.57 1.71 -22.76
N ARG A 167 3.82 0.40 -22.77
CA ARG A 167 4.95 -0.18 -23.54
C ARG A 167 4.87 0.14 -25.01
N LEU A 168 3.67 0.22 -25.57
CA LEU A 168 3.40 0.62 -26.94
C LEU A 168 3.45 2.15 -27.15
N GLY A 169 3.58 2.94 -26.09
CA GLY A 169 3.75 4.39 -26.14
C GLY A 169 2.45 5.19 -26.22
N VAL A 170 1.31 4.60 -25.82
CA VAL A 170 -0.01 5.25 -25.92
C VAL A 170 -0.06 6.58 -25.16
N ASP A 171 0.58 6.64 -23.99
CA ASP A 171 0.56 7.80 -23.08
C ASP A 171 1.95 8.43 -22.83
N LYS A 172 2.93 8.12 -23.68
CA LYS A 172 4.33 8.58 -23.52
C LYS A 172 4.49 10.11 -23.38
N HIS A 173 3.51 10.88 -23.87
CA HIS A 173 3.54 12.34 -23.80
C HIS A 173 3.00 12.90 -22.47
N LEU A 174 2.37 12.08 -21.66
CA LEU A 174 1.79 12.50 -20.36
C LEU A 174 2.79 12.44 -19.21
N TRP A 175 3.83 11.62 -19.35
CA TRP A 175 4.75 11.29 -18.27
C TRP A 175 6.15 11.83 -18.51
N VAL A 176 6.78 12.29 -17.44
CA VAL A 176 8.21 12.66 -17.46
C VAL A 176 9.10 11.42 -17.58
N GLN A 177 8.63 10.28 -17.04
CA GLN A 177 9.35 9.00 -17.11
C GLN A 177 9.18 8.35 -18.48
N ASP A 178 10.21 7.66 -18.95
CA ASP A 178 10.14 6.82 -20.15
C ASP A 178 9.35 5.53 -19.85
N VAL A 179 8.02 5.62 -20.03
CA VAL A 179 7.08 4.51 -19.83
C VAL A 179 7.31 3.36 -20.81
N GLN A 180 7.85 3.63 -22.01
CA GLN A 180 8.18 2.58 -22.97
C GLN A 180 9.35 1.73 -22.50
N ASN A 181 10.25 2.28 -21.70
CA ASN A 181 11.38 1.56 -21.13
C ASN A 181 10.98 0.79 -19.87
N ARG A 182 10.18 1.43 -18.96
CA ARG A 182 9.72 0.85 -17.70
C ARG A 182 8.28 1.23 -17.41
N VAL A 183 7.36 0.29 -17.61
CA VAL A 183 5.93 0.50 -17.41
C VAL A 183 5.56 0.55 -15.93
N PHE A 184 4.58 1.36 -15.56
CA PHE A 184 4.07 1.47 -14.18
C PHE A 184 2.53 1.46 -14.07
N SER A 185 1.82 1.62 -15.18
CA SER A 185 0.36 1.57 -15.26
C SER A 185 -0.31 2.53 -14.25
N SER A 186 -1.50 2.22 -13.77
CA SER A 186 -2.22 2.98 -12.74
C SER A 186 -1.59 2.92 -11.34
N LEU A 187 -0.46 2.21 -11.16
CA LEU A 187 0.24 2.12 -9.87
C LEU A 187 1.24 3.26 -9.65
N GLY A 188 1.68 3.94 -10.71
CA GLY A 188 2.54 5.13 -10.65
C GLY A 188 4.03 4.87 -10.50
N GLN A 189 4.46 3.59 -10.28
CA GLN A 189 5.87 3.21 -10.24
C GLN A 189 6.07 1.76 -10.67
N PRO A 190 7.14 1.43 -11.45
CA PRO A 190 7.38 0.07 -11.95
C PRO A 190 7.48 -1.00 -10.86
N ASN A 191 8.15 -0.71 -9.73
CA ASN A 191 8.28 -1.68 -8.65
C ASN A 191 6.95 -1.95 -7.93
N TRP A 192 6.05 -0.96 -7.88
CA TRP A 192 4.72 -1.11 -7.29
C TRP A 192 3.81 -1.96 -8.18
N LEU A 193 3.87 -1.73 -9.50
CA LEU A 193 3.18 -2.57 -10.48
C LEU A 193 3.68 -4.02 -10.40
N ALA A 194 4.99 -4.21 -10.33
CA ALA A 194 5.59 -5.53 -10.20
C ALA A 194 5.09 -6.26 -8.93
N ALA A 195 5.13 -5.59 -7.76
CA ALA A 195 4.66 -6.17 -6.49
C ALA A 195 3.17 -6.55 -6.54
N TYR A 196 2.32 -5.70 -7.14
CA TYR A 196 0.90 -5.96 -7.33
C TYR A 196 0.64 -7.19 -8.22
N LEU A 197 1.30 -7.26 -9.39
CA LEU A 197 1.10 -8.37 -10.33
C LEU A 197 1.61 -9.70 -9.77
N VAL A 198 2.76 -9.69 -9.09
CA VAL A 198 3.35 -10.89 -8.50
C VAL A 198 2.50 -11.44 -7.35
N ALA A 199 1.84 -10.58 -6.59
CA ALA A 199 0.89 -11.02 -5.55
C ALA A 199 -0.35 -11.72 -6.14
N LEU A 200 -0.81 -11.30 -7.33
CA LEU A 200 -1.97 -11.87 -8.02
C LEU A 200 -1.63 -13.11 -8.89
N LEU A 201 -0.39 -13.22 -9.36
CA LEU A 201 0.01 -14.26 -10.30
C LEU A 201 -0.24 -15.69 -9.77
N PRO A 202 0.09 -16.08 -8.53
CA PRO A 202 -0.24 -17.40 -8.02
C PRO A 202 -1.74 -17.67 -7.96
N ILE A 203 -2.56 -16.64 -7.76
CA ILE A 203 -4.03 -16.77 -7.76
C ILE A 203 -4.53 -17.10 -9.17
N SER A 204 -3.97 -16.46 -10.20
CA SER A 204 -4.28 -16.79 -11.60
C SER A 204 -3.85 -18.22 -11.96
N LEU A 205 -2.69 -18.67 -11.44
CA LEU A 205 -2.23 -20.06 -11.59
C LEU A 205 -3.20 -21.06 -10.95
N ALA A 206 -3.69 -20.78 -9.74
CA ALA A 206 -4.65 -21.66 -9.06
C ALA A 206 -5.95 -21.86 -9.85
N PHE A 207 -6.47 -20.81 -10.49
CA PHE A 207 -7.61 -20.94 -11.41
C PHE A 207 -7.21 -21.60 -12.73
N GLY A 208 -5.98 -21.38 -13.18
CA GLY A 208 -5.43 -21.89 -14.43
C GLY A 208 -5.27 -23.41 -14.46
N VAL A 209 -4.98 -24.02 -13.33
CA VAL A 209 -4.93 -25.49 -13.19
C VAL A 209 -6.22 -26.16 -13.66
N LYS A 210 -7.37 -25.48 -13.55
CA LYS A 210 -8.69 -25.99 -13.94
C LYS A 210 -9.19 -25.48 -15.30
N LYS A 211 -8.86 -24.22 -15.64
CA LYS A 211 -9.33 -23.58 -16.88
C LYS A 211 -8.15 -22.85 -17.53
N TYR A 212 -7.69 -23.33 -18.64
CA TYR A 212 -6.52 -22.80 -19.38
C TYR A 212 -6.60 -21.29 -19.69
N LEU A 213 -7.81 -20.72 -19.79
CA LEU A 213 -7.97 -19.27 -19.96
C LEU A 213 -7.23 -18.45 -18.88
N TRP A 214 -7.22 -18.93 -17.64
CA TRP A 214 -6.53 -18.25 -16.54
C TRP A 214 -5.00 -18.37 -16.63
N LEU A 215 -4.48 -19.40 -17.35
CA LEU A 215 -3.05 -19.48 -17.65
C LEU A 215 -2.62 -18.34 -18.59
N GLY A 216 -3.47 -17.98 -19.56
CA GLY A 216 -3.23 -16.81 -20.41
C GLY A 216 -3.09 -15.52 -19.59
N LEU A 217 -3.89 -15.38 -18.53
CA LEU A 217 -3.75 -14.25 -17.61
C LEU A 217 -2.43 -14.28 -16.82
N SER A 218 -1.99 -15.46 -16.39
CA SER A 218 -0.67 -15.62 -15.74
C SER A 218 0.46 -15.22 -16.68
N VAL A 219 0.36 -15.57 -17.94
CA VAL A 219 1.31 -15.17 -19.00
C VAL A 219 1.29 -13.64 -19.18
N LEU A 220 0.11 -13.02 -19.26
CA LEU A 220 -0.01 -11.55 -19.34
C LEU A 220 0.66 -10.86 -18.14
N PHE A 221 0.38 -11.31 -16.93
CA PHE A 221 0.99 -10.73 -15.72
C PHE A 221 2.52 -10.87 -15.74
N PHE A 222 3.03 -12.02 -16.20
CA PHE A 222 4.47 -12.23 -16.30
C PHE A 222 5.12 -11.35 -17.38
N VAL A 223 4.51 -11.18 -18.54
CA VAL A 223 4.99 -10.28 -19.61
C VAL A 223 5.08 -8.84 -19.08
N VAL A 224 4.03 -8.35 -18.42
CA VAL A 224 4.03 -6.99 -17.87
C VAL A 224 5.03 -6.86 -16.73
N LEU A 225 5.21 -7.90 -15.90
CA LEU A 225 6.27 -7.95 -14.90
C LEU A 225 7.65 -7.74 -15.55
N LEU A 226 7.94 -8.39 -16.68
CA LEU A 226 9.19 -8.18 -17.43
C LEU A 226 9.31 -6.74 -17.95
N PHE A 227 8.21 -6.12 -18.42
CA PHE A 227 8.20 -4.73 -18.87
C PHE A 227 8.45 -3.72 -17.75
N THR A 228 8.15 -4.06 -16.49
CA THR A 228 8.53 -3.21 -15.34
C THR A 228 10.04 -3.14 -15.13
N ARG A 229 10.81 -4.11 -15.61
CA ARG A 229 12.25 -4.31 -15.33
C ARG A 229 12.58 -4.32 -13.83
N SER A 230 11.64 -4.76 -12.99
CA SER A 230 11.81 -4.82 -11.54
C SER A 230 12.52 -6.10 -11.12
N ARG A 231 13.77 -5.98 -10.65
CA ARG A 231 14.54 -7.11 -10.12
C ARG A 231 13.89 -7.71 -8.87
N SER A 232 13.39 -6.86 -7.97
CA SER A 232 12.68 -7.30 -6.76
C SER A 232 11.36 -8.02 -7.10
N GLY A 233 10.65 -7.55 -8.13
CA GLY A 233 9.46 -8.21 -8.63
C GLY A 233 9.77 -9.60 -9.19
N LEU A 234 10.84 -9.75 -9.98
CA LEU A 234 11.27 -11.06 -10.50
C LEU A 234 11.69 -12.03 -9.40
N LEU A 235 12.40 -11.54 -8.36
CA LEU A 235 12.74 -12.36 -7.20
C LEU A 235 11.49 -12.78 -6.42
N GLY A 236 10.55 -11.83 -6.21
CA GLY A 236 9.25 -12.11 -5.59
C GLY A 236 8.45 -13.15 -6.36
N PHE A 237 8.45 -13.06 -7.71
CA PHE A 237 7.84 -14.06 -8.58
C PHE A 237 8.49 -15.43 -8.39
N ALA A 238 9.81 -15.53 -8.44
CA ALA A 238 10.52 -16.80 -8.30
C ALA A 238 10.19 -17.48 -6.96
N VAL A 239 10.17 -16.72 -5.84
CA VAL A 239 9.79 -17.26 -4.53
C VAL A 239 8.33 -17.71 -4.51
N ALA A 240 7.41 -16.88 -5.03
CA ALA A 240 5.99 -17.21 -5.07
C ALA A 240 5.71 -18.46 -5.94
N ASP A 241 6.37 -18.56 -7.07
CA ASP A 241 6.21 -19.69 -8.00
C ASP A 241 6.71 -21.01 -7.38
N VAL A 242 7.91 -21.01 -6.81
CA VAL A 242 8.47 -22.18 -6.12
C VAL A 242 7.58 -22.61 -4.96
N VAL A 243 7.10 -21.67 -4.15
CA VAL A 243 6.23 -21.99 -3.01
C VAL A 243 4.87 -22.50 -3.47
N PHE A 244 4.24 -21.87 -4.46
CA PHE A 244 2.95 -22.31 -4.99
C PHE A 244 3.04 -23.73 -5.53
N TRP A 245 3.95 -23.99 -6.46
CA TRP A 245 4.09 -25.32 -7.06
C TRP A 245 4.59 -26.36 -6.07
N GLY A 246 5.50 -25.98 -5.16
CA GLY A 246 5.94 -26.85 -4.07
C GLY A 246 4.77 -27.33 -3.21
N LEU A 247 3.89 -26.43 -2.77
CA LEU A 247 2.71 -26.77 -2.00
C LEU A 247 1.70 -27.61 -2.79
N ILE A 248 1.50 -27.34 -4.09
CA ILE A 248 0.63 -28.14 -4.95
C ILE A 248 1.17 -29.57 -5.13
N PHE A 249 2.46 -29.72 -5.37
CA PHE A 249 3.07 -31.05 -5.54
C PHE A 249 3.08 -31.87 -4.25
N LEU A 250 3.22 -31.22 -3.10
CA LEU A 250 3.08 -31.87 -1.78
C LEU A 250 1.67 -32.44 -1.53
N GLN A 251 0.64 -31.89 -2.17
CA GLN A 251 -0.73 -32.41 -2.14
C GLN A 251 -0.95 -33.65 -3.04
N LYS A 252 0.09 -34.18 -3.66
CA LYS A 252 0.06 -35.27 -4.65
C LYS A 252 -0.74 -34.95 -5.93
N LYS A 253 -1.24 -33.76 -6.10
CA LYS A 253 -1.83 -33.27 -7.34
C LYS A 253 -0.68 -32.87 -8.27
N ARG A 254 -0.62 -33.51 -9.43
CA ARG A 254 0.49 -33.28 -10.38
C ARG A 254 -0.03 -32.74 -11.72
N PRO A 255 -0.44 -31.45 -11.77
CA PRO A 255 -0.82 -30.79 -13.02
C PRO A 255 0.43 -30.52 -13.88
N LEU A 256 1.19 -31.61 -14.23
CA LEU A 256 2.47 -31.52 -14.91
C LEU A 256 2.36 -30.79 -16.25
N ILE A 257 1.27 -31.03 -16.99
CA ILE A 257 1.06 -30.36 -18.30
C ILE A 257 0.96 -28.85 -18.12
N SER A 258 0.13 -28.35 -17.17
CA SER A 258 0.01 -26.92 -16.89
C SER A 258 1.33 -26.34 -16.40
N PHE A 259 2.05 -27.07 -15.54
CA PHE A 259 3.37 -26.66 -15.05
C PHE A 259 4.36 -26.50 -16.21
N VAL A 260 4.50 -27.50 -17.06
CA VAL A 260 5.46 -27.49 -18.18
C VAL A 260 5.12 -26.38 -19.18
N ILE A 261 3.85 -26.27 -19.61
CA ILE A 261 3.43 -25.26 -20.58
C ILE A 261 3.75 -23.85 -20.04
N LEU A 262 3.43 -23.56 -18.79
CA LEU A 262 3.70 -22.26 -18.18
C LEU A 262 5.18 -21.95 -18.09
N HIS A 263 5.98 -22.89 -17.56
CA HIS A 263 7.40 -22.61 -17.36
C HIS A 263 8.16 -22.51 -18.69
N VAL A 264 7.79 -23.30 -19.69
CA VAL A 264 8.31 -23.13 -21.06
C VAL A 264 7.93 -21.74 -21.59
N SER A 265 6.68 -21.30 -21.40
CA SER A 265 6.24 -19.95 -21.81
C SER A 265 7.02 -18.86 -21.05
N PHE A 266 7.19 -19.00 -19.74
CA PHE A 266 7.94 -18.02 -18.94
C PHE A 266 9.42 -17.95 -19.34
N VAL A 267 10.06 -19.08 -19.62
CA VAL A 267 11.44 -19.11 -20.11
C VAL A 267 11.57 -18.42 -21.47
N ILE A 268 10.69 -18.75 -22.41
CA ILE A 268 10.67 -18.11 -23.73
C ILE A 268 10.51 -16.59 -23.58
N LEU A 269 9.51 -16.14 -22.81
CA LEU A 269 9.25 -14.73 -22.60
C LEU A 269 10.41 -14.02 -21.89
N PHE A 270 11.04 -14.69 -20.92
CA PHE A 270 12.20 -14.15 -20.23
C PHE A 270 13.40 -13.98 -21.17
N VAL A 271 13.62 -14.91 -22.10
CA VAL A 271 14.69 -14.81 -23.11
C VAL A 271 14.44 -13.61 -24.04
N PHE A 272 13.18 -13.39 -24.47
CA PHE A 272 12.86 -12.31 -25.40
C PHE A 272 12.73 -10.93 -24.75
N PHE A 273 12.19 -10.84 -23.53
CA PHE A 273 11.80 -9.59 -22.88
C PHE A 273 12.46 -9.35 -21.53
N GLY A 274 13.18 -10.33 -21.00
CA GLY A 274 13.84 -10.23 -19.70
C GLY A 274 15.01 -9.24 -19.70
N PRO A 275 15.42 -8.79 -18.50
CA PRO A 275 16.63 -8.01 -18.37
C PRO A 275 17.85 -8.85 -18.83
N SER A 276 18.75 -8.23 -19.59
CA SER A 276 20.00 -8.89 -19.99
C SER A 276 20.75 -9.38 -18.75
N LEU A 277 20.94 -10.70 -18.67
CA LEU A 277 21.72 -11.30 -17.59
C LEU A 277 23.18 -10.80 -17.71
N PRO A 278 23.83 -10.42 -16.61
CA PRO A 278 25.20 -9.89 -16.64
C PRO A 278 26.25 -11.00 -16.90
N ILE A 279 25.91 -12.04 -17.65
CA ILE A 279 26.84 -13.11 -18.03
C ILE A 279 27.95 -12.54 -18.94
N SER A 280 27.69 -11.42 -19.64
CA SER A 280 28.66 -10.75 -20.49
C SER A 280 29.60 -9.78 -19.75
N SER A 281 29.41 -9.52 -18.46
CA SER A 281 30.28 -8.62 -17.68
C SER A 281 31.56 -9.28 -17.20
N LEU A 282 31.72 -10.59 -17.38
CA LEU A 282 32.95 -11.32 -17.09
C LEU A 282 34.04 -11.15 -18.19
N SER A 283 33.70 -10.51 -19.31
CA SER A 283 34.63 -10.38 -20.46
C SER A 283 34.77 -8.98 -21.03
N ARG A 284 34.37 -7.90 -20.31
CA ARG A 284 34.67 -6.54 -20.77
C ARG A 284 35.86 -5.92 -20.01
N PRO A 285 36.89 -5.42 -20.73
CA PRO A 285 37.91 -4.59 -20.12
C PRO A 285 37.33 -3.26 -19.63
N PRO A 286 37.96 -2.58 -18.67
CA PRO A 286 37.46 -1.32 -18.12
C PRO A 286 37.34 -0.28 -19.24
N VAL A 287 36.16 0.26 -19.44
CA VAL A 287 35.90 1.35 -20.38
C VAL A 287 36.45 2.62 -19.77
N THR A 288 37.45 3.20 -20.43
CA THR A 288 38.03 4.51 -20.15
C THR A 288 36.92 5.58 -20.23
N GLU A 289 36.95 6.51 -19.29
CA GLU A 289 36.05 7.63 -19.18
C GLU A 289 35.94 8.41 -20.50
N ALA A 290 34.80 8.36 -21.16
CA ALA A 290 34.45 9.26 -22.25
C ALA A 290 33.53 10.35 -21.72
N THR A 291 33.98 11.57 -21.84
CA THR A 291 33.32 12.86 -21.63
C THR A 291 31.79 12.83 -21.70
N VAL A 292 31.16 13.04 -20.53
CA VAL A 292 29.71 13.23 -20.42
C VAL A 292 29.41 14.70 -20.68
N SER A 293 28.79 14.99 -21.83
CA SER A 293 28.15 16.27 -22.07
C SER A 293 26.97 16.39 -21.09
N ALA A 294 27.00 17.42 -20.24
CA ALA A 294 25.94 17.74 -19.31
C ALA A 294 24.70 18.20 -20.08
N SER A 295 23.79 17.28 -20.39
CA SER A 295 22.40 17.61 -20.67
C SER A 295 21.62 17.42 -19.37
N TYR A 296 20.96 18.47 -18.92
CA TYR A 296 20.09 18.50 -17.77
C TYR A 296 18.91 17.54 -18.02
N THR A 297 19.04 16.29 -17.66
CA THR A 297 17.95 15.34 -17.64
C THR A 297 17.41 15.27 -16.23
N ALA A 298 16.08 15.45 -16.09
CA ALA A 298 15.34 15.25 -14.85
C ALA A 298 15.79 13.96 -14.14
N PRO A 299 15.79 13.89 -12.78
CA PRO A 299 16.32 12.76 -12.05
C PRO A 299 15.69 11.47 -12.54
N LEU A 300 16.50 10.62 -13.16
CA LEU A 300 16.12 9.29 -13.63
C LEU A 300 15.77 8.45 -12.40
N LEU A 301 14.50 8.34 -12.10
CA LEU A 301 13.99 7.38 -11.12
C LEU A 301 14.51 5.98 -11.50
N GLU A 302 15.54 5.52 -10.76
CA GLU A 302 16.11 4.18 -10.82
C GLU A 302 16.39 3.63 -12.23
N SER A 303 17.24 4.27 -12.99
CA SER A 303 17.92 3.58 -14.08
C SER A 303 18.79 2.50 -13.44
N GLY A 304 18.43 1.22 -13.67
CA GLY A 304 19.01 0.05 -12.98
C GLY A 304 20.47 -0.21 -13.29
N GLY A 305 21.36 0.68 -12.84
CA GLY A 305 22.79 0.52 -12.85
C GLY A 305 23.34 0.04 -11.51
N THR A 306 24.63 -0.23 -11.43
CA THR A 306 25.39 -0.57 -10.22
C THR A 306 25.25 0.50 -9.12
N GLU A 307 24.94 1.74 -9.47
CA GLU A 307 24.75 2.87 -8.57
C GLU A 307 23.54 2.71 -7.65
N SER A 308 22.40 2.19 -8.14
CA SER A 308 21.19 1.96 -7.32
C SER A 308 21.46 1.04 -6.10
N GLY A 309 22.36 0.07 -6.22
CA GLY A 309 22.77 -0.78 -5.09
C GLY A 309 23.61 0.00 -4.07
N THR A 310 24.51 0.87 -4.52
CA THR A 310 25.36 1.72 -3.68
C THR A 310 24.52 2.76 -2.94
N ILE A 311 23.60 3.41 -3.63
CA ILE A 311 22.65 4.37 -3.05
C ILE A 311 21.83 3.70 -1.93
N ARG A 312 21.24 2.54 -2.18
CA ARG A 312 20.50 1.80 -1.15
C ARG A 312 21.37 1.45 0.06
N LYS A 313 22.61 1.07 -0.14
CA LYS A 313 23.55 0.81 0.95
C LYS A 313 23.71 2.04 1.86
N TYR A 314 23.85 3.24 1.30
CA TYR A 314 23.92 4.47 2.08
C TYR A 314 22.61 4.78 2.79
N VAL A 315 21.46 4.60 2.13
CA VAL A 315 20.15 4.80 2.75
C VAL A 315 19.94 3.82 3.93
N TRP A 316 20.34 2.55 3.76
CA TRP A 316 20.28 1.55 4.82
C TRP A 316 21.22 1.84 5.98
N GLN A 317 22.45 2.32 5.69
CA GLN A 317 23.37 2.78 6.72
C GLN A 317 22.77 3.95 7.52
N GLY A 318 22.17 4.93 6.85
CA GLY A 318 21.48 6.03 7.51
C GLY A 318 20.31 5.56 8.39
N ALA A 319 19.52 4.59 7.92
CA ALA A 319 18.44 3.99 8.70
C ALA A 319 18.95 3.32 9.99
N ILE A 320 20.03 2.55 9.90
CA ILE A 320 20.66 1.89 11.05
C ILE A 320 21.27 2.93 12.01
N SER A 321 21.89 3.98 11.49
CA SER A 321 22.44 5.06 12.31
C SER A 321 21.34 5.82 13.07
N ALA A 322 20.23 6.10 12.42
CA ALA A 322 19.05 6.71 13.03
C ALA A 322 18.49 5.85 14.17
N TRP A 323 18.34 4.55 13.94
CA TRP A 323 17.90 3.60 14.98
C TRP A 323 18.79 3.61 16.20
N LYS A 324 20.12 3.62 16.02
CA LYS A 324 21.12 3.56 17.10
C LYS A 324 21.37 4.90 17.79
N SER A 325 20.74 5.99 17.38
CA SER A 325 21.10 7.34 17.82
C SER A 325 20.73 7.65 19.28
N SER A 326 19.77 6.94 19.87
CA SER A 326 19.37 7.11 21.27
C SER A 326 18.67 5.86 21.81
N ILE A 327 18.52 5.77 23.14
CA ILE A 327 17.71 4.72 23.79
C ILE A 327 16.26 4.76 23.30
N LYS A 328 15.68 5.97 23.14
CA LYS A 328 14.33 6.15 22.59
C LYS A 328 14.21 5.57 21.20
N THR A 329 15.10 5.97 20.29
CA THR A 329 15.05 5.51 18.89
C THR A 329 15.32 4.01 18.77
N PHE A 330 16.14 3.45 19.65
CA PHE A 330 16.39 2.02 19.70
C PHE A 330 15.10 1.22 19.97
N PHE A 331 14.27 1.63 20.95
CA PHE A 331 13.07 0.89 21.34
C PHE A 331 11.84 1.25 20.52
N VAL A 332 11.56 2.55 20.31
CA VAL A 332 10.31 3.05 19.71
C VAL A 332 10.50 3.83 18.40
N GLY A 333 11.75 4.01 17.96
CA GLY A 333 12.07 4.70 16.71
C GLY A 333 11.91 6.22 16.76
N THR A 334 11.89 6.84 15.59
CA THR A 334 11.77 8.29 15.42
C THR A 334 10.31 8.76 15.27
N GLY A 335 9.38 7.86 15.07
CA GLY A 335 7.97 8.07 14.75
C GLY A 335 7.59 7.40 13.44
N THR A 336 6.39 6.83 13.35
CA THR A 336 5.89 6.24 12.10
C THR A 336 6.00 7.26 10.96
N GLU A 337 6.42 6.83 9.78
CA GLU A 337 6.55 7.63 8.55
C GLU A 337 7.52 8.84 8.61
N THR A 338 8.31 9.00 9.66
CA THR A 338 9.24 10.13 9.83
C THR A 338 10.59 9.96 9.11
N PHE A 339 10.76 8.91 8.30
CA PHE A 339 12.06 8.62 7.66
C PHE A 339 12.59 9.77 6.82
N ALA A 340 11.71 10.48 6.10
CA ALA A 340 12.07 11.66 5.31
C ALA A 340 12.79 12.73 6.13
N PHE A 341 12.38 12.96 7.37
CA PHE A 341 12.94 13.98 8.26
C PHE A 341 14.16 13.47 9.02
N THR A 342 14.17 12.17 9.30
CA THR A 342 15.25 11.51 10.03
C THR A 342 16.49 11.34 9.17
N PHE A 343 16.34 10.91 7.92
CA PHE A 343 17.46 10.54 7.05
C PHE A 343 18.47 11.67 6.83
N PHE A 344 18.01 12.93 6.74
CA PHE A 344 18.91 14.09 6.58
C PHE A 344 19.98 14.20 7.66
N GLN A 345 19.64 13.85 8.90
CA GLN A 345 20.59 13.93 10.04
C GLN A 345 21.60 12.78 10.03
N PHE A 346 21.26 11.65 9.44
CA PHE A 346 22.05 10.41 9.47
C PHE A 346 22.53 9.97 8.09
N ARG A 347 22.38 10.85 7.08
CA ARG A 347 22.82 10.57 5.72
C ARG A 347 24.35 10.45 5.65
N PRO A 348 24.89 9.29 5.20
CA PRO A 348 26.33 9.13 5.04
C PRO A 348 26.90 10.11 4.01
N ALA A 349 28.09 10.65 4.27
CA ALA A 349 28.76 11.61 3.36
C ALA A 349 28.92 11.06 1.93
N GLY A 350 29.17 9.75 1.77
CA GLY A 350 29.26 9.11 0.47
C GLY A 350 27.98 9.16 -0.37
N HIS A 351 26.81 9.34 0.25
CA HIS A 351 25.56 9.55 -0.48
C HIS A 351 25.56 10.85 -1.28
N ASN A 352 26.24 11.90 -0.79
CA ASN A 352 26.32 13.18 -1.48
C ASN A 352 27.10 13.11 -2.81
N MET A 353 27.84 12.01 -3.03
CA MET A 353 28.57 11.74 -4.28
C MET A 353 27.78 10.88 -5.26
N THR A 354 26.50 10.64 -5.00
CA THR A 354 25.60 9.85 -5.87
C THR A 354 24.69 10.76 -6.69
N THR A 355 24.09 10.22 -7.75
CA THR A 355 23.12 10.96 -8.59
C THR A 355 21.87 11.40 -7.84
N GLU A 356 21.58 10.82 -6.67
CA GLU A 356 20.41 11.13 -5.84
C GLU A 356 20.80 11.96 -4.58
N TRP A 357 21.87 12.74 -4.63
CA TRP A 357 22.40 13.51 -3.50
C TRP A 357 21.40 14.51 -2.90
N ASP A 358 20.49 15.06 -3.69
CA ASP A 358 19.46 16.02 -3.30
C ASP A 358 18.05 15.39 -3.15
N PHE A 359 17.94 14.07 -3.38
CA PHE A 359 16.68 13.38 -3.34
C PHE A 359 16.15 13.21 -1.91
N LEU A 360 14.86 13.48 -1.72
CA LEU A 360 14.15 13.27 -0.45
C LEU A 360 13.69 11.81 -0.33
N TYR A 361 14.34 11.04 0.52
CA TYR A 361 13.93 9.67 0.82
C TYR A 361 12.83 9.64 1.88
N ASN A 362 11.59 9.48 1.49
CA ASN A 362 10.47 9.30 2.42
C ASN A 362 10.38 7.89 3.03
N LYS A 363 11.13 6.93 2.50
CA LYS A 363 11.25 5.54 2.97
C LYS A 363 12.68 5.01 2.80
N ALA A 364 13.06 4.04 3.61
CA ALA A 364 14.38 3.41 3.54
C ALA A 364 14.59 2.51 2.32
N HIS A 365 13.62 2.37 1.41
CA HIS A 365 13.61 1.39 0.31
C HIS A 365 13.89 -0.06 0.77
N ASN A 366 13.56 -0.34 2.02
CA ASN A 366 13.51 -1.63 2.67
C ASN A 366 12.53 -1.48 3.84
N GLU A 367 11.39 -2.14 3.77
CA GLU A 367 10.32 -1.99 4.76
C GLU A 367 10.76 -2.39 6.16
N TYR A 368 11.61 -3.39 6.28
CA TYR A 368 12.13 -3.87 7.58
C TYR A 368 13.03 -2.81 8.23
N LEU A 369 13.95 -2.23 7.48
CA LEU A 369 14.80 -1.15 7.97
C LEU A 369 14.01 0.14 8.17
N ASN A 370 12.97 0.36 7.39
CA ASN A 370 12.06 1.48 7.61
C ASN A 370 11.36 1.35 8.96
N TYR A 371 10.77 0.19 9.28
CA TYR A 371 10.21 -0.07 10.62
C TYR A 371 11.27 0.05 11.71
N LEU A 372 12.47 -0.47 11.50
CA LEU A 372 13.54 -0.37 12.48
C LEU A 372 13.90 1.08 12.82
N ALA A 373 14.07 1.93 11.81
CA ALA A 373 14.44 3.33 11.99
C ALA A 373 13.28 4.15 12.59
N THR A 374 12.06 3.93 12.09
CA THR A 374 10.91 4.76 12.44
C THR A 374 10.16 4.27 13.67
N THR A 375 10.14 2.95 13.95
CA THR A 375 9.36 2.37 15.06
C THR A 375 10.20 1.50 16.01
N GLY A 376 11.52 1.49 15.83
CA GLY A 376 12.48 0.80 16.71
C GLY A 376 12.33 -0.71 16.69
N ILE A 377 12.99 -1.34 17.69
CA ILE A 377 12.96 -2.80 17.83
C ILE A 377 11.55 -3.33 18.17
N PHE A 378 10.73 -2.53 18.89
CA PHE A 378 9.36 -2.94 19.19
C PHE A 378 8.49 -2.98 17.94
N GLY A 379 8.63 -1.99 17.03
CA GLY A 379 7.88 -1.97 15.78
C GLY A 379 8.31 -3.07 14.81
N LEU A 380 9.61 -3.19 14.56
CA LEU A 380 10.13 -4.27 13.71
C LEU A 380 9.83 -5.64 14.32
N GLY A 381 10.04 -5.83 15.63
CA GLY A 381 9.80 -7.09 16.31
C GLY A 381 8.34 -7.54 16.24
N SER A 382 7.39 -6.63 16.47
CA SER A 382 5.96 -6.93 16.35
C SER A 382 5.53 -7.20 14.91
N TYR A 383 6.12 -6.50 13.93
CA TYR A 383 5.90 -6.78 12.50
C TYR A 383 6.41 -8.17 12.12
N LEU A 384 7.62 -8.54 12.53
CA LEU A 384 8.18 -9.88 12.30
C LEU A 384 7.38 -10.96 13.04
N LEU A 385 6.87 -10.67 14.24
CA LEU A 385 5.97 -11.56 14.97
C LEU A 385 4.66 -11.80 14.19
N PHE A 386 4.05 -10.74 13.63
CA PHE A 386 2.86 -10.87 12.78
C PHE A 386 3.13 -11.76 11.56
N ILE A 387 4.22 -11.52 10.84
CA ILE A 387 4.64 -12.31 9.69
C ILE A 387 4.91 -13.77 10.09
N GLY A 388 5.74 -13.96 11.10
CA GLY A 388 6.15 -15.29 11.56
C GLY A 388 5.00 -16.12 12.13
N ALA A 389 4.10 -15.49 12.91
CA ALA A 389 2.92 -16.16 13.45
C ALA A 389 1.96 -16.63 12.36
N PHE A 390 1.75 -15.80 11.33
CA PHE A 390 0.91 -16.21 10.20
C PHE A 390 1.55 -17.35 9.40
N ALA A 391 2.82 -17.23 9.04
CA ALA A 391 3.53 -18.27 8.30
C ALA A 391 3.55 -19.59 9.06
N TRP A 392 3.87 -19.56 10.36
CA TRP A 392 3.85 -20.73 11.24
C TRP A 392 2.48 -21.38 11.32
N TRP A 393 1.44 -20.56 11.59
CA TRP A 393 0.07 -21.05 11.67
C TRP A 393 -0.39 -21.67 10.35
N PHE A 394 -0.08 -21.03 9.22
CA PHE A 394 -0.42 -21.55 7.89
C PHE A 394 0.20 -22.92 7.62
N ILE A 395 1.50 -23.08 7.90
CA ILE A 395 2.23 -24.35 7.71
C ILE A 395 1.58 -25.45 8.55
N GLN A 396 1.33 -25.21 9.83
CA GLN A 396 0.70 -26.17 10.74
C GLN A 396 -0.71 -26.55 10.28
N TRP A 397 -1.51 -25.57 9.89
CA TRP A 397 -2.85 -25.81 9.39
C TRP A 397 -2.84 -26.59 8.07
N HIS A 398 -2.02 -26.20 7.12
CA HIS A 398 -1.89 -26.86 5.81
C HIS A 398 -1.45 -28.32 5.95
N GLN A 399 -0.51 -28.63 6.84
CA GLN A 399 -0.08 -29.99 7.13
C GLN A 399 -1.23 -30.84 7.69
N ARG A 400 -2.04 -30.31 8.63
CA ARG A 400 -3.21 -30.99 9.20
C ARG A 400 -4.28 -31.29 8.15
N VAL A 401 -4.58 -30.31 7.28
CA VAL A 401 -5.57 -30.46 6.21
C VAL A 401 -5.11 -31.54 5.23
N ASN A 402 -3.85 -31.53 4.83
CA ASN A 402 -3.29 -32.55 3.93
C ASN A 402 -3.26 -33.95 4.56
N ALA A 403 -2.98 -34.07 5.85
CA ALA A 403 -3.04 -35.36 6.56
C ALA A 403 -4.47 -35.92 6.59
N SER A 404 -5.45 -35.06 6.89
CA SER A 404 -6.89 -35.44 6.92
C SER A 404 -7.42 -35.81 5.54
N ALA A 405 -6.98 -35.10 4.49
CA ALA A 405 -7.37 -35.39 3.10
C ALA A 405 -6.81 -36.74 2.63
N ARG A 406 -5.62 -37.13 3.08
CA ARG A 406 -5.02 -38.47 2.78
C ARG A 406 -5.81 -39.63 3.38
N GLN A 407 -6.52 -39.41 4.51
CA GLN A 407 -7.35 -40.43 5.18
C GLN A 407 -8.73 -40.59 4.53
N ARG A 408 -9.24 -39.53 3.85
CA ARG A 408 -10.53 -39.56 3.15
C ARG A 408 -10.29 -39.89 1.69
N GLN A 409 -10.33 -41.19 1.34
CA GLN A 409 -10.40 -41.65 -0.07
C GLN A 409 -11.76 -41.25 -0.64
N ASN A 410 -11.81 -40.36 -1.60
CA ASN A 410 -12.94 -39.87 -2.40
C ASN A 410 -13.63 -38.58 -1.89
N THR A 411 -13.46 -37.51 -2.66
CA THR A 411 -14.56 -36.63 -3.16
C THR A 411 -13.99 -35.53 -4.06
N ASP A 412 -14.49 -35.45 -5.30
CA ASP A 412 -14.10 -34.47 -6.36
C ASP A 412 -14.39 -33.00 -6.07
N ALA A 413 -15.15 -32.68 -5.01
CA ALA A 413 -15.57 -31.33 -4.68
C ALA A 413 -14.49 -30.46 -4.00
N SER A 414 -13.35 -31.04 -3.60
CA SER A 414 -12.30 -30.36 -2.82
C SER A 414 -11.28 -29.58 -3.64
N ASP A 415 -11.23 -29.79 -4.96
CA ASP A 415 -10.07 -29.47 -5.80
C ASP A 415 -9.75 -27.98 -5.98
N THR A 416 -10.76 -27.08 -5.97
CA THR A 416 -10.52 -25.64 -6.15
C THR A 416 -10.07 -24.98 -4.85
N PHE A 417 -10.53 -25.50 -3.72
CA PHE A 417 -10.20 -25.01 -2.39
C PHE A 417 -8.72 -25.27 -2.07
N ASP A 418 -8.23 -26.40 -2.55
CA ASP A 418 -6.86 -26.85 -2.26
C ASP A 418 -5.78 -26.00 -2.96
N ALA A 419 -6.07 -25.36 -4.09
CA ALA A 419 -5.11 -24.53 -4.82
C ALA A 419 -5.13 -23.04 -4.39
N LEU A 420 -6.27 -22.52 -3.92
CA LEU A 420 -6.41 -21.09 -3.59
C LEU A 420 -5.62 -20.71 -2.34
N THR A 421 -5.57 -21.56 -1.32
CA THR A 421 -4.82 -21.25 -0.09
C THR A 421 -3.31 -21.24 -0.31
N PRO A 422 -2.68 -22.22 -1.03
CA PRO A 422 -1.31 -22.09 -1.51
C PRO A 422 -1.05 -20.84 -2.34
N ALA A 423 -1.98 -20.47 -3.22
CA ALA A 423 -1.84 -19.30 -4.08
C ALA A 423 -1.83 -17.98 -3.30
N LEU A 424 -2.79 -17.82 -2.38
CA LEU A 424 -2.84 -16.65 -1.50
C LEU A 424 -1.60 -16.55 -0.62
N PHE A 425 -1.12 -17.68 -0.08
CA PHE A 425 0.09 -17.71 0.72
C PHE A 425 1.35 -17.37 -0.09
N ALA A 426 1.48 -17.94 -1.29
CA ALA A 426 2.58 -17.64 -2.20
C ALA A 426 2.58 -16.16 -2.64
N GLY A 427 1.41 -15.60 -2.99
CA GLY A 427 1.25 -14.19 -3.28
C GLY A 427 1.60 -13.31 -2.08
N TRP A 428 1.21 -13.70 -0.87
CA TRP A 428 1.58 -13.00 0.35
C TRP A 428 3.10 -13.02 0.61
N LEU A 429 3.76 -14.15 0.41
CA LEU A 429 5.22 -14.25 0.53
C LEU A 429 5.94 -13.35 -0.48
N SER A 430 5.43 -13.22 -1.71
CA SER A 430 6.03 -12.32 -2.70
C SER A 430 6.06 -10.87 -2.23
N ILE A 431 5.05 -10.43 -1.46
CA ILE A 431 5.02 -9.09 -0.86
C ILE A 431 6.17 -8.92 0.13
N LEU A 432 6.46 -9.91 0.95
CA LEU A 432 7.58 -9.85 1.90
C LEU A 432 8.92 -9.72 1.20
N VAL A 433 9.09 -10.42 0.07
CA VAL A 433 10.31 -10.34 -0.76
C VAL A 433 10.43 -8.95 -1.41
N THR A 434 9.36 -8.44 -2.01
CA THR A 434 9.40 -7.11 -2.65
C THR A 434 9.60 -6.01 -1.62
N ASN A 435 9.10 -6.14 -0.40
CA ASN A 435 9.30 -5.22 0.72
C ASN A 435 10.73 -5.20 1.25
N PHE A 436 11.51 -6.25 1.02
CA PHE A 436 12.94 -6.22 1.37
C PHE A 436 13.74 -5.25 0.47
N PHE A 437 13.30 -5.04 -0.77
CA PHE A 437 13.94 -4.14 -1.73
C PHE A 437 13.12 -2.87 -2.01
N GLY A 438 12.05 -2.65 -1.26
CA GLY A 438 11.12 -1.56 -1.44
C GLY A 438 10.23 -1.39 -0.22
N PHE A 439 8.99 -1.02 -0.46
CA PHE A 439 7.94 -0.87 0.55
C PHE A 439 6.57 -1.07 -0.08
N SER A 440 5.57 -1.42 0.74
CA SER A 440 4.21 -1.59 0.28
C SER A 440 3.52 -0.25 0.02
N VAL A 441 2.86 -0.16 -1.14
CA VAL A 441 1.87 0.88 -1.46
C VAL A 441 0.47 0.42 -1.06
N VAL A 442 -0.53 1.28 -1.13
CA VAL A 442 -1.87 1.04 -0.58
C VAL A 442 -2.45 -0.32 -0.95
N ILE A 443 -2.47 -0.69 -2.25
CA ILE A 443 -3.05 -1.97 -2.68
C ILE A 443 -2.24 -3.18 -2.22
N VAL A 444 -0.90 -3.07 -2.21
CA VAL A 444 -0.02 -4.15 -1.76
C VAL A 444 -0.13 -4.33 -0.25
N GLN A 445 -0.26 -3.22 0.49
CA GLN A 445 -0.52 -3.26 1.93
C GLN A 445 -1.88 -3.86 2.26
N LEU A 446 -2.92 -3.57 1.48
CA LEU A 446 -4.22 -4.25 1.59
C LEU A 446 -4.07 -5.76 1.45
N PHE A 447 -3.30 -6.24 0.46
CA PHE A 447 -3.06 -7.67 0.28
C PHE A 447 -2.27 -8.28 1.45
N LEU A 448 -1.31 -7.55 2.02
CA LEU A 448 -0.53 -8.01 3.17
C LEU A 448 -1.43 -8.37 4.37
N PHE A 449 -2.53 -7.63 4.59
CA PHE A 449 -3.49 -7.90 5.67
C PHE A 449 -4.65 -8.80 5.21
N LEU A 450 -5.16 -8.63 3.99
CA LEU A 450 -6.35 -9.34 3.54
C LEU A 450 -6.08 -10.77 3.07
N PHE A 451 -4.89 -11.11 2.54
CA PHE A 451 -4.58 -12.50 2.19
C PHE A 451 -4.55 -13.42 3.42
N PRO A 452 -3.89 -13.05 4.54
CA PRO A 452 -4.06 -13.77 5.80
C PRO A 452 -5.52 -13.87 6.26
N ALA A 453 -6.28 -12.77 6.19
CA ALA A 453 -7.70 -12.76 6.55
C ALA A 453 -8.52 -13.76 5.71
N MET A 454 -8.27 -13.81 4.41
CA MET A 454 -8.92 -14.74 3.48
C MET A 454 -8.59 -16.18 3.79
N ILE A 455 -7.32 -16.51 4.02
CA ILE A 455 -6.89 -17.88 4.34
C ILE A 455 -7.48 -18.32 5.69
N ILE A 456 -7.45 -17.46 6.71
CA ILE A 456 -8.03 -17.75 8.02
C ILE A 456 -9.55 -17.94 7.92
N ALA A 457 -10.25 -17.07 7.17
CA ALA A 457 -11.67 -17.22 6.93
C ALA A 457 -12.02 -18.55 6.25
N LEU A 458 -11.22 -19.00 5.29
CA LEU A 458 -11.35 -20.32 4.66
C LEU A 458 -11.12 -21.45 5.66
N ALA A 459 -10.07 -21.35 6.47
CA ALA A 459 -9.74 -22.36 7.46
C ALA A 459 -10.84 -22.50 8.54
N GLN A 460 -11.43 -21.39 8.98
CA GLN A 460 -12.49 -21.39 10.00
C GLN A 460 -13.84 -21.90 9.47
N GLN A 461 -14.03 -21.98 8.15
CA GLN A 461 -15.22 -22.65 7.57
C GLN A 461 -15.24 -24.16 7.82
N THR A 462 -14.09 -24.77 8.08
CA THR A 462 -13.96 -26.20 8.36
C THR A 462 -14.08 -26.56 9.85
N GLY A 463 -14.05 -25.56 10.74
CA GLY A 463 -14.14 -25.71 12.21
C GLY A 463 -15.30 -24.91 12.83
N GLN A 464 -15.46 -25.03 14.15
CA GLN A 464 -16.37 -24.13 14.88
C GLN A 464 -15.68 -22.76 15.08
N PRO A 465 -16.24 -21.65 14.58
CA PRO A 465 -15.67 -20.34 14.81
C PRO A 465 -15.79 -19.97 16.30
N THR A 466 -14.70 -19.62 16.92
CA THR A 466 -14.71 -19.08 18.26
C THR A 466 -15.22 -17.64 18.20
N VAL A 467 -16.47 -17.43 18.54
CA VAL A 467 -17.10 -16.10 18.62
C VAL A 467 -17.22 -15.74 20.09
N ILE A 468 -16.88 -14.52 20.45
CA ILE A 468 -17.18 -14.01 21.79
C ILE A 468 -18.62 -13.47 21.73
N PRO A 469 -19.61 -14.14 22.36
CA PRO A 469 -20.94 -13.60 22.46
C PRO A 469 -20.93 -12.52 23.55
N ALA A 470 -21.04 -11.27 23.17
CA ALA A 470 -21.36 -10.20 24.10
C ALA A 470 -22.78 -9.73 23.80
N GLN A 471 -23.66 -9.69 24.82
CA GLN A 471 -25.01 -9.20 24.64
C GLN A 471 -24.98 -7.70 24.31
N SER A 472 -25.38 -7.33 23.10
CA SER A 472 -25.51 -5.93 22.67
C SER A 472 -26.89 -5.33 22.99
N GLY A 473 -27.69 -6.00 23.81
CA GLY A 473 -29.10 -5.65 24.07
C GLY A 473 -29.32 -4.47 25.01
N SER A 474 -28.30 -4.00 25.74
CA SER A 474 -28.50 -2.91 26.70
C SER A 474 -28.73 -1.56 25.98
N ARG A 475 -29.53 -0.67 26.58
CA ARG A 475 -29.73 0.69 26.07
C ARG A 475 -28.39 1.43 25.96
N LEU A 476 -27.49 1.22 26.89
CA LEU A 476 -26.16 1.83 26.95
C LEU A 476 -25.30 1.40 25.75
N THR A 477 -25.25 0.10 25.43
CA THR A 477 -24.52 -0.41 24.27
C THR A 477 -25.03 0.19 22.94
N ARG A 478 -26.35 0.30 22.78
CA ARG A 478 -26.95 0.92 21.59
C ARG A 478 -26.60 2.41 21.49
N PHE A 479 -26.61 3.13 22.61
CA PHE A 479 -26.21 4.53 22.67
C PHE A 479 -24.74 4.70 22.23
N PHE A 480 -23.80 3.89 22.75
CA PHE A 480 -22.40 3.95 22.34
C PHE A 480 -22.20 3.63 20.85
N ILE A 481 -22.89 2.63 20.31
CA ILE A 481 -22.80 2.32 18.88
C ILE A 481 -23.33 3.48 18.04
N LEU A 482 -24.44 4.13 18.47
CA LEU A 482 -24.94 5.32 17.78
C LEU A 482 -23.92 6.46 17.80
N LEU A 483 -23.25 6.72 18.91
CA LEU A 483 -22.17 7.72 18.98
C LEU A 483 -21.02 7.38 18.02
N VAL A 484 -20.61 6.12 17.95
CA VAL A 484 -19.58 5.69 17.00
C VAL A 484 -20.03 5.87 15.56
N LEU A 485 -21.30 5.56 15.24
CA LEU A 485 -21.85 5.79 13.90
C LEU A 485 -21.87 7.27 13.52
N LEU A 486 -22.21 8.16 14.45
CA LEU A 486 -22.14 9.60 14.24
C LEU A 486 -20.69 10.07 14.04
N ALA A 487 -19.73 9.54 14.83
CA ALA A 487 -18.32 9.81 14.64
C ALA A 487 -17.79 9.31 13.27
N LEU A 488 -18.24 8.12 12.82
CA LEU A 488 -17.90 7.60 11.50
C LEU A 488 -18.48 8.46 10.37
N LEU A 489 -19.70 8.96 10.52
CA LEU A 489 -20.29 9.90 9.56
C LEU A 489 -19.50 11.23 9.51
N ALA A 490 -19.15 11.78 10.67
CA ALA A 490 -18.30 12.98 10.75
C ALA A 490 -16.93 12.75 10.09
N LEU A 491 -16.35 11.55 10.26
CA LEU A 491 -15.09 11.17 9.62
C LEU A 491 -15.21 11.11 8.10
N LEU A 492 -16.33 10.60 7.54
CA LEU A 492 -16.57 10.64 6.09
C LEU A 492 -16.65 12.07 5.56
N VAL A 493 -17.31 12.97 6.28
CA VAL A 493 -17.36 14.40 5.92
C VAL A 493 -15.96 15.01 5.96
N LEU A 494 -15.17 14.70 6.99
CA LEU A 494 -13.78 15.15 7.10
C LEU A 494 -12.91 14.65 5.94
N LEU A 495 -13.00 13.37 5.58
CA LEU A 495 -12.28 12.80 4.43
C LEU A 495 -12.67 13.50 3.13
N GLY A 496 -13.97 13.77 2.92
CA GLY A 496 -14.44 14.55 1.76
C GLY A 496 -13.88 15.97 1.73
N ARG A 497 -13.82 16.65 2.90
CA ARG A 497 -13.22 17.99 3.04
C ARG A 497 -11.73 17.97 2.75
N MET A 498 -10.99 17.01 3.29
CA MET A 498 -9.54 16.86 3.03
C MET A 498 -9.27 16.61 1.55
N TRP A 499 -10.04 15.72 0.92
CA TRP A 499 -9.91 15.43 -0.50
C TRP A 499 -10.18 16.67 -1.36
N TYR A 500 -11.24 17.43 -1.06
CA TYR A 500 -11.57 18.64 -1.78
C TYR A 500 -10.56 19.76 -1.53
N ALA A 501 -10.05 19.90 -0.31
CA ALA A 501 -8.97 20.82 0.02
C ALA A 501 -7.72 20.55 -0.83
N ASP A 502 -7.36 19.28 -1.01
CA ASP A 502 -6.22 18.89 -1.85
C ASP A 502 -6.41 19.26 -3.33
N THR A 503 -7.63 19.16 -3.88
CA THR A 503 -7.89 19.59 -5.26
C THR A 503 -7.71 21.11 -5.46
N LEU A 504 -8.12 21.92 -4.47
CA LEU A 504 -7.90 23.36 -4.47
C LEU A 504 -6.42 23.70 -4.31
N PHE A 505 -5.75 23.03 -3.38
CA PHE A 505 -4.31 23.17 -3.18
C PHE A 505 -3.54 22.82 -4.46
N ALA A 506 -3.82 21.67 -5.08
CA ALA A 506 -3.18 21.24 -6.31
C ALA A 506 -3.36 22.25 -7.46
N SER A 507 -4.53 22.86 -7.54
CA SER A 507 -4.81 23.89 -8.54
C SER A 507 -4.02 25.17 -8.26
N GLY A 508 -3.99 25.62 -7.03
CA GLY A 508 -3.19 26.77 -6.60
C GLY A 508 -1.69 26.53 -6.78
N TYR A 509 -1.21 25.35 -6.39
CA TYR A 509 0.18 24.93 -6.56
C TYR A 509 0.62 25.00 -8.04
N ARG A 510 -0.18 24.45 -8.96
CA ARG A 510 0.12 24.50 -10.41
C ARG A 510 0.19 25.93 -10.93
N LEU A 511 -0.71 26.83 -10.49
CA LEU A 511 -0.67 28.23 -10.85
C LEU A 511 0.58 28.94 -10.29
N ALA A 512 0.96 28.66 -9.06
CA ALA A 512 2.18 29.20 -8.46
C ALA A 512 3.44 28.80 -9.24
N ARG A 513 3.50 27.54 -9.75
CA ARG A 513 4.63 27.05 -10.56
C ARG A 513 4.77 27.72 -11.93
N VAL A 514 3.73 28.37 -12.42
CA VAL A 514 3.77 29.20 -13.65
C VAL A 514 3.72 30.71 -13.34
N ASN A 515 4.10 31.10 -12.12
CA ASN A 515 4.18 32.47 -11.61
C ASN A 515 2.85 33.23 -11.58
N GLN A 516 1.72 32.53 -11.61
CA GLN A 516 0.38 33.13 -11.49
C GLN A 516 -0.05 33.24 -10.02
N TYR A 517 0.78 33.90 -9.18
CA TYR A 517 0.62 33.95 -7.74
C TYR A 517 -0.69 34.60 -7.27
N ALA A 518 -1.16 35.66 -7.97
CA ALA A 518 -2.42 36.32 -7.66
C ALA A 518 -3.65 35.39 -7.82
N GLN A 519 -3.59 34.47 -8.77
CA GLN A 519 -4.64 33.47 -8.99
C GLN A 519 -4.46 32.25 -8.06
N ALA A 520 -3.22 31.90 -7.71
CA ALA A 520 -2.90 30.81 -6.79
C ALA A 520 -3.34 31.10 -5.36
N GLN A 521 -3.13 32.33 -4.90
CA GLN A 521 -3.38 32.78 -3.52
C GLN A 521 -4.78 32.40 -2.98
N PRO A 522 -5.91 32.74 -3.65
CA PRO A 522 -7.24 32.44 -3.11
C PRO A 522 -7.53 30.93 -3.05
N LEU A 523 -6.96 30.12 -3.96
CA LEU A 523 -7.15 28.68 -3.98
C LEU A 523 -6.42 28.01 -2.81
N ILE A 524 -5.16 28.36 -2.58
CA ILE A 524 -4.38 27.81 -1.47
C ILE A 524 -5.00 28.24 -0.13
N ARG A 525 -5.43 29.50 0.00
CA ARG A 525 -6.14 29.99 1.19
C ARG A 525 -7.43 29.20 1.46
N SER A 526 -8.20 28.90 0.40
CA SER A 526 -9.42 28.09 0.53
C SER A 526 -9.10 26.64 0.94
N ALA A 527 -8.00 26.06 0.46
CA ALA A 527 -7.53 24.75 0.91
C ALA A 527 -7.19 24.76 2.40
N ILE A 528 -6.49 25.77 2.90
CA ILE A 528 -6.20 25.96 4.33
C ILE A 528 -7.49 26.08 5.14
N THR A 529 -8.49 26.83 4.67
CA THR A 529 -9.77 26.98 5.38
C THR A 529 -10.48 25.63 5.55
N LEU A 530 -10.35 24.73 4.57
CA LEU A 530 -10.94 23.38 4.61
C LEU A 530 -10.11 22.40 5.44
N ASN A 531 -8.77 22.53 5.45
CA ASN A 531 -7.86 21.64 6.15
C ASN A 531 -6.66 22.40 6.70
N ALA A 532 -6.89 23.18 7.77
CA ALA A 532 -5.86 24.01 8.41
C ALA A 532 -4.76 23.20 9.14
N GLY A 533 -4.94 21.89 9.30
CA GLY A 533 -3.93 21.03 9.91
C GLY A 533 -2.85 20.54 8.95
N GLU A 534 -2.92 20.88 7.66
CA GLU A 534 -1.94 20.42 6.67
C GLU A 534 -0.81 21.43 6.49
N PRO A 535 0.40 21.13 6.98
CA PRO A 535 1.50 22.08 6.99
C PRO A 535 2.01 22.44 5.59
N LEU A 536 1.86 21.55 4.61
CA LEU A 536 2.28 21.81 3.23
C LEU A 536 1.48 22.97 2.60
N TYR A 537 0.20 23.12 2.96
CA TYR A 537 -0.62 24.22 2.45
C TYR A 537 -0.13 25.57 2.97
N HIS A 538 0.23 25.62 4.24
CA HIS A 538 0.79 26.82 4.88
C HIS A 538 2.16 27.19 4.29
N ASP A 539 3.03 26.19 4.04
CA ASP A 539 4.34 26.41 3.43
C ASP A 539 4.22 26.99 2.01
N GLU A 540 3.41 26.40 1.14
CA GLU A 540 3.20 26.90 -0.22
C GLU A 540 2.48 28.25 -0.23
N TYR A 541 1.57 28.49 0.72
CA TYR A 541 0.92 29.80 0.87
C TYR A 541 1.92 30.86 1.27
N SER A 542 2.82 30.57 2.20
CA SER A 542 3.87 31.48 2.65
C SER A 542 4.79 31.88 1.49
N THR A 543 5.23 30.94 0.66
CA THR A 543 6.08 31.22 -0.51
C THR A 543 5.33 31.98 -1.59
N THR A 544 4.04 31.69 -1.79
CA THR A 544 3.16 32.46 -2.70
C THR A 544 3.02 33.91 -2.26
N LEU A 545 2.81 34.15 -0.96
CA LEU A 545 2.73 35.48 -0.39
C LEU A 545 4.06 36.24 -0.46
N ALA A 546 5.19 35.56 -0.27
CA ALA A 546 6.52 36.14 -0.44
C ALA A 546 6.76 36.60 -1.88
N ALA A 547 6.34 35.83 -2.88
CA ALA A 547 6.42 36.24 -4.28
C ALA A 547 5.53 37.47 -4.57
N LEU A 548 4.31 37.50 -4.02
CA LEU A 548 3.42 38.66 -4.12
C LEU A 548 4.00 39.88 -3.40
N THR A 549 4.73 39.69 -2.29
CA THR A 549 5.45 40.78 -1.59
C THR A 549 6.51 41.40 -2.49
N ALA A 550 7.32 40.57 -3.18
CA ALA A 550 8.33 41.08 -4.11
C ALA A 550 7.69 41.92 -5.25
N ILE A 551 6.57 41.44 -5.82
CA ILE A 551 5.82 42.19 -6.85
C ILE A 551 5.28 43.52 -6.28
N ALA A 552 4.75 43.52 -5.05
CA ALA A 552 4.25 44.77 -4.41
C ALA A 552 5.36 45.79 -4.13
N VAL A 553 6.57 45.32 -3.78
CA VAL A 553 7.76 46.17 -3.63
C VAL A 553 8.15 46.81 -4.98
N GLU A 554 8.21 46.02 -6.06
CA GLU A 554 8.50 46.51 -7.40
C GLU A 554 7.46 47.55 -7.87
N GLN A 555 6.19 47.40 -7.46
CA GLN A 555 5.10 48.34 -7.75
C GLN A 555 5.04 49.50 -6.78
N GLN A 556 6.02 49.64 -5.88
CA GLN A 556 6.10 50.72 -4.85
C GLN A 556 4.90 50.75 -3.90
N GLN A 557 4.23 49.62 -3.68
CA GLN A 557 3.08 49.48 -2.77
C GLN A 557 3.55 49.07 -1.37
N ALA A 558 4.28 49.92 -0.67
CA ALA A 558 4.95 49.61 0.58
C ALA A 558 4.04 49.04 1.67
N THR A 559 2.82 49.61 1.84
CA THR A 559 1.85 49.11 2.85
C THR A 559 1.37 47.71 2.55
N LEU A 560 1.07 47.43 1.29
CA LEU A 560 0.66 46.07 0.83
C LEU A 560 1.81 45.09 1.00
N ALA A 561 3.02 45.46 0.56
CA ALA A 561 4.21 44.62 0.71
C ALA A 561 4.46 44.26 2.20
N ALA A 562 4.39 45.23 3.13
CA ALA A 562 4.55 44.96 4.54
C ALA A 562 3.48 44.00 5.11
N ALA A 563 2.22 44.17 4.69
CA ALA A 563 1.12 43.29 5.10
C ALA A 563 1.31 41.84 4.58
N LEU A 564 1.67 41.68 3.30
CA LEU A 564 1.91 40.37 2.68
C LEU A 564 3.14 39.66 3.29
N ALA A 565 4.23 40.41 3.54
CA ALA A 565 5.42 39.85 4.19
C ALA A 565 5.11 39.33 5.60
N LYS A 566 4.37 40.12 6.40
CA LYS A 566 3.94 39.70 7.74
C LYS A 566 3.10 38.41 7.67
N GLN A 567 2.16 38.34 6.72
CA GLN A 567 1.32 37.14 6.55
C GLN A 567 2.15 35.95 6.10
N ALA A 568 3.11 36.12 5.16
CA ALA A 568 4.01 35.07 4.72
C ALA A 568 4.80 34.45 5.89
N LEU A 569 5.33 35.30 6.78
CA LEU A 569 6.04 34.82 7.98
C LEU A 569 5.11 34.06 8.93
N THR A 570 3.88 34.56 9.16
CA THR A 570 2.90 33.89 10.02
C THR A 570 2.55 32.49 9.49
N GLU A 571 2.34 32.34 8.19
CA GLU A 571 2.03 31.05 7.57
C GLU A 571 3.23 30.10 7.60
N SER A 572 4.45 30.61 7.38
CA SER A 572 5.68 29.82 7.54
C SER A 572 5.86 29.34 8.98
N ASP A 573 5.60 30.21 9.98
CA ASP A 573 5.63 29.82 11.40
C ASP A 573 4.62 28.72 11.71
N THR A 574 3.43 28.78 11.11
CA THR A 574 2.39 27.79 11.26
C THR A 574 2.83 26.44 10.68
N ALA A 575 3.37 26.42 9.45
CA ALA A 575 3.88 25.19 8.82
C ALA A 575 4.96 24.51 9.68
N ILE A 576 5.93 25.30 10.16
CA ILE A 576 7.02 24.83 11.02
C ILE A 576 6.50 24.36 12.39
N SER A 577 5.50 25.02 12.96
CA SER A 577 4.92 24.62 14.25
C SER A 577 4.23 23.25 14.19
N ILE A 578 3.59 22.93 13.05
CA ILE A 578 2.92 21.64 12.84
C ILE A 578 3.94 20.54 12.54
N SER A 579 4.95 20.83 11.70
CA SER A 579 5.97 19.86 11.28
C SER A 579 7.39 20.45 11.41
N PRO A 580 7.93 20.53 12.63
CA PRO A 580 9.17 21.26 12.92
C PRO A 580 10.44 20.58 12.38
N LYS A 581 10.36 19.31 12.01
CA LYS A 581 11.49 18.52 11.49
C LYS A 581 11.50 18.41 9.97
N ASN A 582 10.54 19.00 9.28
CA ASN A 582 10.51 19.06 7.83
C ASN A 582 11.52 20.13 7.33
N VAL A 583 12.66 19.66 6.84
CA VAL A 583 13.75 20.53 6.34
C VAL A 583 13.30 21.42 5.19
N ASN A 584 12.35 20.97 4.37
CA ASN A 584 11.85 21.76 3.25
C ASN A 584 11.15 23.05 3.72
N PHE A 585 10.44 23.04 4.84
CA PHE A 585 9.78 24.23 5.38
C PHE A 585 10.80 25.26 5.89
N TRP A 586 11.90 24.81 6.47
CA TRP A 586 13.02 25.69 6.81
C TRP A 586 13.69 26.28 5.57
N THR A 587 13.87 25.48 4.52
CA THR A 587 14.39 25.96 3.23
C THR A 587 13.44 26.97 2.58
N SER A 588 12.12 26.74 2.60
CA SER A 588 11.12 27.69 2.10
C SER A 588 11.18 28.99 2.88
N ARG A 589 11.33 28.90 4.21
CA ARG A 589 11.45 30.10 5.08
C ARG A 589 12.64 30.97 4.71
N THR A 590 13.80 30.42 4.35
CA THR A 590 14.98 31.21 3.94
C THR A 590 14.74 32.01 2.65
N LYS A 591 13.76 31.63 1.84
CA LYS A 591 13.37 32.34 0.61
C LYS A 591 12.45 33.52 0.86
N ILE A 592 11.87 33.64 2.07
CA ILE A 592 10.98 34.74 2.45
C ILE A 592 11.78 35.96 2.90
N PHE A 593 13.01 35.74 3.39
CA PHE A 593 13.96 36.80 3.77
C PHE A 593 14.83 37.23 2.59
#